data_b571a75d65bc4fb65d9af70e8101c3e1
#
_entry.id   b571a75d65bc4fb65d9af70e8101c3e1
#
_cell.length_a   1.000
_cell.length_b   1.000
_cell.length_c   1.000
_cell.angle_alpha   90.00
_cell.angle_beta   90.00
_cell.angle_gamma   90.00
#
_symmetry.space_group_name_H-M   'P 1'
#
loop_
_entity.id
_entity.type
_entity.pdbx_description
1 polymer ?
#
loop_
_entity_poly.entity_id
_entity_poly.type
_entity_poly.pdbx_seq_one_letter_code
_entity_poly.pdbx_strand_id
1 'polypeptide(L)'
;SCSEDNDDFDPISLNLSYEDQTTTKKGVAFSLSSIDSWEYRLSTLNAKWHYSWNWELQDNYPDDVEFVPMIWGASNTNNSIISNIESLVTSGDITHLLGFNEPDLESQSNMTVDQAVELWSRLEDTGAVLGSPVTAAPLNNWMTDFMTRVSQDNLQVDFVAVHWYGPPNPTNFINKINEVFDQYQKPIWITEFAVRDPDATTIENNQYSPEQVLEFMEAVLPELEEMEFIHRYAWFNTSTSNQNYAKTATSVIIDDDNQITPLGEFYANFTED
;
A
#
# COMPACT_ATOMS: atom_id res chain seq x y z
N SER A 1 -10.43 54.74 14.74
CA SER A 1 -9.65 53.67 15.29
C SER A 1 -10.40 52.35 14.98
N CYS A 2 -10.14 51.78 13.83
CA CYS A 2 -10.62 50.46 13.47
C CYS A 2 -9.52 49.45 13.88
N SER A 3 -9.86 48.55 14.80
CA SER A 3 -9.07 47.40 15.13
C SER A 3 -9.31 46.34 14.04
N GLU A 4 -8.30 46.01 13.27
CA GLU A 4 -8.28 44.85 12.41
C GLU A 4 -8.07 43.61 13.31
N ASP A 5 -9.11 42.82 13.48
CA ASP A 5 -9.00 41.46 14.02
C ASP A 5 -8.34 40.59 12.96
N ASN A 6 -7.05 40.35 13.13
CA ASN A 6 -6.37 39.26 12.44
C ASN A 6 -6.86 37.95 13.06
N ASP A 7 -7.79 37.27 12.40
CA ASP A 7 -8.03 35.87 12.60
C ASP A 7 -6.76 35.11 12.09
N ASP A 8 -5.83 34.88 13.02
CA ASP A 8 -4.77 33.92 12.83
C ASP A 8 -5.44 32.53 12.72
N PHE A 9 -5.60 32.07 11.49
CA PHE A 9 -5.97 30.71 11.20
C PHE A 9 -4.80 29.83 11.62
N ASP A 10 -4.84 29.32 12.86
CA ASP A 10 -3.93 28.27 13.29
C ASP A 10 -4.16 27.05 12.39
N PRO A 11 -3.18 26.61 11.60
CA PRO A 11 -3.36 25.39 10.81
C PRO A 11 -3.64 24.28 11.82
N ILE A 12 -4.78 23.58 11.62
CA ILE A 12 -5.13 22.41 12.40
C ILE A 12 -3.97 21.42 12.21
N SER A 13 -3.12 21.28 13.22
CA SER A 13 -2.08 20.25 13.18
C SER A 13 -2.80 18.88 13.16
N LEU A 14 -2.69 18.18 12.03
CA LEU A 14 -3.19 16.83 11.91
C LEU A 14 -2.47 15.99 12.95
N ASN A 15 -3.21 15.54 13.96
CA ASN A 15 -2.68 14.68 15.01
C ASN A 15 -2.65 13.23 14.48
N LEU A 16 -1.68 12.96 13.60
CA LEU A 16 -1.46 11.63 13.06
C LEU A 16 -0.94 10.70 14.15
N SER A 17 -1.36 9.44 14.14
CA SER A 17 -1.06 8.46 15.19
C SER A 17 0.43 8.14 15.32
N TYR A 18 1.22 8.34 14.27
CA TYR A 18 2.68 8.22 14.24
C TYR A 18 3.27 9.02 13.07
N GLU A 19 4.58 9.30 13.14
CA GLU A 19 5.35 9.87 12.03
C GLU A 19 6.15 8.76 11.34
N ASP A 20 5.99 8.61 10.03
CA ASP A 20 6.86 7.73 9.26
C ASP A 20 8.23 8.38 9.10
N GLN A 21 9.28 7.73 9.61
CA GLN A 21 10.64 8.25 9.58
C GLN A 21 11.31 8.08 8.21
N THR A 22 10.64 7.48 7.23
CA THR A 22 11.16 7.38 5.88
C THR A 22 11.13 8.74 5.19
N THR A 23 12.21 9.05 4.47
CA THR A 23 12.30 10.27 3.66
C THR A 23 11.68 10.12 2.27
N THR A 24 11.28 8.89 1.89
CA THR A 24 10.74 8.57 0.57
C THR A 24 9.49 7.73 0.69
N LYS A 25 8.38 8.23 0.16
CA LYS A 25 7.08 7.54 0.18
C LYS A 25 7.01 6.37 -0.81
N LYS A 26 7.83 6.40 -1.86
CA LYS A 26 7.77 5.47 -2.99
C LYS A 26 8.35 4.10 -2.66
N GLY A 27 7.53 3.07 -2.79
CA GLY A 27 7.91 1.67 -2.66
C GLY A 27 7.44 0.84 -3.84
N VAL A 28 7.50 -0.47 -3.70
CA VAL A 28 7.03 -1.41 -4.72
C VAL A 28 6.55 -2.70 -4.07
N ALA A 29 5.60 -3.36 -4.71
CA ALA A 29 5.08 -4.65 -4.30
C ALA A 29 5.33 -5.68 -5.40
N PHE A 30 6.03 -6.76 -5.09
CA PHE A 30 6.12 -7.95 -5.95
C PHE A 30 6.51 -9.18 -5.12
N SER A 31 6.14 -10.36 -5.62
CA SER A 31 6.46 -11.65 -4.97
C SER A 31 7.93 -12.01 -5.19
N LEU A 32 8.59 -12.46 -4.13
CA LEU A 32 9.98 -12.95 -4.20
C LEU A 32 10.07 -14.41 -4.67
N SER A 33 9.00 -15.19 -4.46
CA SER A 33 9.01 -16.64 -4.66
C SER A 33 9.07 -17.11 -6.12
N SER A 34 8.80 -16.24 -7.08
CA SER A 34 8.74 -16.57 -8.49
C SER A 34 9.82 -15.89 -9.34
N ILE A 35 10.73 -15.13 -8.72
CA ILE A 35 11.65 -14.25 -9.43
C ILE A 35 13.06 -14.39 -8.84
N ASP A 36 13.97 -15.03 -9.58
CA ASP A 36 15.38 -15.18 -9.18
C ASP A 36 16.15 -13.83 -9.16
N SER A 37 15.54 -12.77 -9.64
CA SER A 37 16.16 -11.44 -9.84
C SER A 37 15.48 -10.32 -9.06
N TRP A 38 14.89 -10.62 -7.92
CA TRP A 38 14.17 -9.64 -7.11
C TRP A 38 15.05 -8.47 -6.64
N GLU A 39 16.32 -8.72 -6.33
CA GLU A 39 17.29 -7.67 -5.98
C GLU A 39 17.49 -6.68 -7.14
N TYR A 40 17.60 -7.20 -8.36
CA TYR A 40 17.72 -6.39 -9.57
C TYR A 40 16.46 -5.52 -9.77
N ARG A 41 15.27 -6.07 -9.52
CA ARG A 41 14.01 -5.33 -9.65
C ARG A 41 13.92 -4.19 -8.63
N LEU A 42 14.29 -4.43 -7.37
CA LEU A 42 14.32 -3.38 -6.34
C LEU A 42 15.26 -2.23 -6.75
N SER A 43 16.47 -2.56 -7.21
CA SER A 43 17.45 -1.59 -7.67
C SER A 43 16.97 -0.82 -8.90
N THR A 44 16.44 -1.53 -9.90
CA THR A 44 15.99 -0.93 -11.17
C THR A 44 14.82 0.03 -10.95
N LEU A 45 13.89 -0.31 -10.04
CA LEU A 45 12.73 0.52 -9.73
C LEU A 45 13.03 1.62 -8.69
N ASN A 46 14.25 1.65 -8.15
CA ASN A 46 14.67 2.62 -7.13
C ASN A 46 13.68 2.71 -5.96
N ALA A 47 13.14 1.56 -5.54
CA ALA A 47 12.23 1.48 -4.41
C ALA A 47 12.99 1.63 -3.09
N LYS A 48 12.39 2.31 -2.10
CA LYS A 48 12.96 2.48 -0.76
C LYS A 48 12.27 1.62 0.30
N TRP A 49 11.14 1.06 -0.04
CA TRP A 49 10.49 0.02 0.75
C TRP A 49 9.80 -0.97 -0.19
N HIS A 50 9.59 -2.17 0.32
CA HIS A 50 9.02 -3.27 -0.47
C HIS A 50 8.24 -4.22 0.43
N TYR A 51 7.15 -4.77 -0.08
CA TYR A 51 6.48 -5.91 0.49
C TYR A 51 6.16 -6.95 -0.60
N SER A 52 5.98 -8.19 -0.17
CA SER A 52 5.85 -9.34 -1.07
C SER A 52 4.61 -10.18 -0.78
N TRP A 53 3.63 -9.62 -0.07
CA TRP A 53 2.49 -10.35 0.51
C TRP A 53 2.90 -11.49 1.44
N ASN A 54 4.15 -11.52 1.88
CA ASN A 54 4.72 -12.53 2.74
C ASN A 54 5.27 -11.90 4.03
N TRP A 55 5.49 -12.73 5.02
CA TRP A 55 6.01 -12.33 6.34
C TRP A 55 7.51 -12.51 6.47
N GLU A 56 8.16 -13.28 5.58
CA GLU A 56 9.54 -13.74 5.70
C GLU A 56 10.54 -12.74 5.14
N LEU A 57 11.47 -12.28 5.98
CA LEU A 57 12.62 -11.48 5.56
C LEU A 57 13.68 -12.40 4.94
N GLN A 58 14.16 -12.07 3.75
CA GLN A 58 15.21 -12.82 3.07
C GLN A 58 16.60 -12.45 3.56
N ASP A 59 17.53 -13.42 3.60
CA ASP A 59 18.90 -13.23 4.13
C ASP A 59 19.73 -12.17 3.40
N ASN A 60 19.50 -11.97 2.10
CA ASN A 60 20.26 -11.03 1.26
C ASN A 60 19.46 -9.78 0.91
N TYR A 61 18.62 -9.31 1.82
CA TYR A 61 17.81 -8.13 1.57
C TYR A 61 18.69 -6.88 1.48
N PRO A 62 18.50 -5.97 0.48
CA PRO A 62 19.32 -4.77 0.33
C PRO A 62 19.20 -3.86 1.55
N ASP A 63 20.34 -3.35 2.05
CA ASP A 63 20.41 -2.50 3.25
C ASP A 63 19.69 -1.16 3.11
N ASP A 64 19.49 -0.68 1.87
CA ASP A 64 18.86 0.60 1.55
C ASP A 64 17.37 0.50 1.22
N VAL A 65 16.79 -0.69 1.35
CA VAL A 65 15.37 -0.98 1.12
C VAL A 65 14.74 -1.55 2.38
N GLU A 66 13.73 -0.89 2.91
CA GLU A 66 12.97 -1.42 4.03
C GLU A 66 12.05 -2.57 3.58
N PHE A 67 12.20 -3.73 4.19
CA PHE A 67 11.23 -4.81 4.04
C PHE A 67 10.06 -4.61 5.00
N VAL A 68 8.84 -4.69 4.47
CA VAL A 68 7.61 -4.62 5.26
C VAL A 68 6.88 -5.97 5.16
N PRO A 69 6.88 -6.77 6.24
CA PRO A 69 6.15 -8.04 6.25
C PRO A 69 4.64 -7.81 6.23
N MET A 70 3.91 -8.84 5.82
CA MET A 70 2.46 -8.88 5.83
C MET A 70 1.96 -10.15 6.52
N ILE A 71 0.99 -10.02 7.40
CA ILE A 71 0.12 -11.12 7.82
C ILE A 71 -1.05 -11.20 6.84
N TRP A 72 -0.86 -12.00 5.78
CA TRP A 72 -1.79 -12.06 4.65
C TRP A 72 -3.20 -12.52 5.02
N GLY A 73 -3.32 -13.46 5.96
CA GLY A 73 -4.60 -14.00 6.38
C GLY A 73 -4.52 -14.76 7.69
N ALA A 74 -5.62 -15.38 8.10
CA ALA A 74 -5.75 -16.08 9.37
C ALA A 74 -4.68 -17.16 9.61
N SER A 75 -4.28 -17.89 8.58
CA SER A 75 -3.26 -18.95 8.69
C SER A 75 -1.88 -18.43 9.09
N ASN A 76 -1.60 -17.14 8.86
CA ASN A 76 -0.32 -16.50 9.19
C ASN A 76 -0.26 -15.97 10.63
N THR A 77 -1.32 -16.10 11.42
CA THR A 77 -1.35 -15.66 12.83
C THR A 77 -0.87 -16.74 13.82
N ASN A 78 -0.28 -17.82 13.32
CA ASN A 78 0.26 -18.88 14.17
C ASN A 78 1.49 -18.42 14.99
N ASN A 79 1.77 -19.11 16.09
CA ASN A 79 2.82 -18.71 17.03
C ASN A 79 4.20 -18.61 16.39
N SER A 80 4.54 -19.48 15.44
CA SER A 80 5.86 -19.49 14.79
C SER A 80 6.09 -18.21 13.98
N ILE A 81 5.11 -17.79 13.19
CA ILE A 81 5.20 -16.58 12.36
C ILE A 81 5.22 -15.33 13.25
N ILE A 82 4.30 -15.25 14.21
CA ILE A 82 4.22 -14.10 15.12
C ILE A 82 5.51 -13.94 15.91
N SER A 83 6.07 -15.01 16.49
CA SER A 83 7.34 -14.94 17.23
C SER A 83 8.53 -14.57 16.34
N ASN A 84 8.52 -14.98 15.07
CA ASN A 84 9.55 -14.56 14.10
C ASN A 84 9.49 -13.05 13.86
N ILE A 85 8.31 -12.52 13.59
CA ILE A 85 8.12 -11.08 13.36
C ILE A 85 8.46 -10.28 14.64
N GLU A 86 8.00 -10.72 15.80
CA GLU A 86 8.35 -10.10 17.10
C GLU A 86 9.87 -10.02 17.29
N SER A 87 10.60 -11.09 16.95
CA SER A 87 12.06 -11.12 17.05
C SER A 87 12.71 -10.12 16.11
N LEU A 88 12.22 -9.98 14.88
CA LEU A 88 12.73 -9.02 13.90
C LEU A 88 12.41 -7.57 14.27
N VAL A 89 11.26 -7.32 14.89
CA VAL A 89 10.91 -6.01 15.45
C VAL A 89 11.84 -5.67 16.62
N THR A 90 12.07 -6.63 17.51
CA THR A 90 12.94 -6.44 18.68
C THR A 90 14.39 -6.18 18.29
N SER A 91 14.89 -6.84 17.24
CA SER A 91 16.24 -6.60 16.70
C SER A 91 16.37 -5.30 15.90
N GLY A 92 15.25 -4.69 15.50
CA GLY A 92 15.22 -3.49 14.67
C GLY A 92 15.33 -3.76 13.15
N ASP A 93 15.25 -5.02 12.72
CA ASP A 93 15.27 -5.40 11.31
C ASP A 93 13.96 -5.08 10.61
N ILE A 94 12.85 -5.01 11.34
CA ILE A 94 11.51 -4.67 10.88
C ILE A 94 10.90 -3.62 11.80
N THR A 95 10.21 -2.64 11.21
CA THR A 95 9.48 -1.59 11.95
C THR A 95 7.97 -1.71 11.76
N HIS A 96 7.52 -1.94 10.54
CA HIS A 96 6.11 -1.91 10.15
C HIS A 96 5.60 -3.31 9.81
N LEU A 97 4.31 -3.53 9.99
CA LEU A 97 3.62 -4.78 9.63
C LEU A 97 2.31 -4.46 8.95
N LEU A 98 2.09 -5.03 7.76
CA LEU A 98 0.82 -4.96 7.05
C LEU A 98 -0.16 -6.02 7.56
N GLY A 99 -1.44 -5.65 7.63
CA GLY A 99 -2.52 -6.52 8.05
C GLY A 99 -3.07 -7.41 6.92
N PHE A 100 -4.23 -8.02 7.16
CA PHE A 100 -4.86 -8.99 6.27
C PHE A 100 -5.13 -8.44 4.86
N ASN A 101 -4.81 -9.24 3.84
CA ASN A 101 -4.97 -8.86 2.44
C ASN A 101 -6.36 -9.20 1.92
N GLU A 102 -7.11 -8.19 1.51
CA GLU A 102 -8.43 -8.30 0.89
C GLU A 102 -9.35 -9.33 1.57
N PRO A 103 -9.55 -9.22 2.89
CA PRO A 103 -10.37 -10.17 3.64
C PRO A 103 -11.84 -10.15 3.21
N ASP A 104 -12.27 -9.13 2.51
CA ASP A 104 -13.59 -8.95 1.92
C ASP A 104 -13.83 -9.78 0.66
N LEU A 105 -12.77 -10.39 0.10
CA LEU A 105 -12.88 -11.24 -1.10
C LEU A 105 -12.71 -12.73 -0.77
N GLU A 106 -13.64 -13.55 -1.24
CA GLU A 106 -13.58 -15.01 -1.10
C GLU A 106 -12.33 -15.62 -1.76
N SER A 107 -11.83 -14.99 -2.84
CA SER A 107 -10.64 -15.41 -3.57
C SER A 107 -9.32 -14.95 -2.94
N GLN A 108 -9.38 -14.16 -1.88
CA GLN A 108 -8.22 -13.63 -1.16
C GLN A 108 -8.18 -14.19 0.27
N SER A 109 -7.85 -13.41 1.28
CA SER A 109 -7.75 -13.97 2.65
C SER A 109 -9.07 -14.37 3.27
N ASN A 110 -10.19 -13.94 2.73
CA ASN A 110 -11.53 -14.43 3.02
C ASN A 110 -11.82 -14.56 4.52
N MET A 111 -11.95 -13.45 5.18
CA MET A 111 -12.18 -13.37 6.62
C MET A 111 -13.40 -12.52 6.92
N THR A 112 -14.19 -12.91 7.93
CA THR A 112 -15.19 -12.02 8.49
C THR A 112 -14.53 -10.93 9.34
N VAL A 113 -15.24 -9.82 9.57
CA VAL A 113 -14.77 -8.76 10.49
C VAL A 113 -14.54 -9.33 11.89
N ASP A 114 -15.43 -10.18 12.40
CA ASP A 114 -15.29 -10.80 13.71
C ASP A 114 -14.01 -11.66 13.82
N GLN A 115 -13.71 -12.47 12.80
CA GLN A 115 -12.45 -13.24 12.75
C GLN A 115 -11.23 -12.34 12.73
N ALA A 116 -11.25 -11.26 11.95
CA ALA A 116 -10.15 -10.31 11.89
C ALA A 116 -9.92 -9.61 13.24
N VAL A 117 -10.98 -9.19 13.91
CA VAL A 117 -10.93 -8.58 15.24
C VAL A 117 -10.41 -9.58 16.30
N GLU A 118 -10.89 -10.82 16.30
CA GLU A 118 -10.44 -11.86 17.22
C GLU A 118 -8.94 -12.14 17.08
N LEU A 119 -8.43 -12.17 15.85
CA LEU A 119 -7.02 -12.44 15.58
C LEU A 119 -6.12 -11.20 15.64
N TRP A 120 -6.68 -10.00 15.78
CA TRP A 120 -5.91 -8.76 15.73
C TRP A 120 -4.87 -8.63 16.81
N SER A 121 -5.16 -9.13 18.04
CA SER A 121 -4.20 -9.15 19.14
C SER A 121 -2.89 -9.87 18.79
N ARG A 122 -2.93 -10.84 17.86
CA ARG A 122 -1.73 -11.54 17.40
C ARG A 122 -0.79 -10.63 16.63
N LEU A 123 -1.33 -9.67 15.87
CA LEU A 123 -0.52 -8.65 15.18
C LEU A 123 0.03 -7.65 16.20
N GLU A 124 -0.78 -7.25 17.18
CA GLU A 124 -0.35 -6.37 18.28
C GLU A 124 0.80 -6.98 19.10
N ASP A 125 0.78 -8.30 19.34
CA ASP A 125 1.83 -9.04 20.05
C ASP A 125 3.23 -8.89 19.39
N THR A 126 3.30 -8.56 18.10
CA THR A 126 4.59 -8.37 17.40
C THR A 126 5.33 -7.12 17.84
N GLY A 127 4.65 -6.13 18.39
CA GLY A 127 5.22 -4.82 18.75
C GLY A 127 5.51 -3.90 17.57
N ALA A 128 5.11 -4.29 16.34
CA ALA A 128 5.31 -3.48 15.15
C ALA A 128 4.36 -2.27 15.09
N VAL A 129 4.70 -1.29 14.28
CA VAL A 129 3.75 -0.27 13.78
C VAL A 129 2.79 -0.98 12.81
N LEU A 130 1.48 -0.92 13.08
CA LEU A 130 0.50 -1.76 12.42
C LEU A 130 -0.33 -1.01 11.36
N GLY A 131 -0.32 -1.54 10.13
CA GLY A 131 -1.30 -1.20 9.12
C GLY A 131 -2.61 -1.95 9.32
N SER A 132 -3.72 -1.32 8.95
CA SER A 132 -5.03 -1.96 8.92
C SER A 132 -5.03 -3.18 7.98
N PRO A 133 -6.05 -4.06 8.06
CA PRO A 133 -6.41 -4.87 6.91
C PRO A 133 -6.62 -3.97 5.68
N VAL A 134 -6.39 -4.50 4.49
CA VAL A 134 -6.62 -3.78 3.24
C VAL A 134 -7.72 -4.46 2.45
N THR A 135 -8.79 -3.76 2.15
CA THR A 135 -9.92 -4.26 1.36
C THR A 135 -9.80 -3.89 -0.11
N ALA A 136 -10.49 -4.64 -0.98
CA ALA A 136 -10.52 -4.35 -2.41
C ALA A 136 -11.09 -2.95 -2.73
N ALA A 137 -11.96 -2.43 -1.85
CA ALA A 137 -12.45 -1.06 -1.90
C ALA A 137 -12.36 -0.45 -0.49
N PRO A 138 -11.64 0.67 -0.31
CA PRO A 138 -11.25 1.15 1.01
C PRO A 138 -12.39 1.67 1.90
N LEU A 139 -13.55 1.96 1.32
CA LEU A 139 -14.73 2.45 2.03
C LEU A 139 -15.91 1.48 1.99
N ASN A 140 -15.68 0.21 1.68
CA ASN A 140 -16.74 -0.79 1.69
C ASN A 140 -17.18 -1.14 3.14
N ASN A 141 -18.28 -1.85 3.27
CA ASN A 141 -18.86 -2.18 4.58
C ASN A 141 -17.89 -2.98 5.45
N TRP A 142 -17.14 -3.91 4.87
CA TRP A 142 -16.17 -4.69 5.63
C TRP A 142 -15.15 -3.80 6.35
N MET A 143 -14.57 -2.85 5.60
CA MET A 143 -13.55 -1.94 6.13
C MET A 143 -14.14 -0.95 7.15
N THR A 144 -15.29 -0.39 6.86
CA THR A 144 -15.95 0.54 7.79
C THR A 144 -16.35 -0.16 9.09
N ASP A 145 -16.84 -1.40 9.02
CA ASP A 145 -17.19 -2.20 10.20
C ASP A 145 -15.94 -2.56 11.02
N PHE A 146 -14.85 -2.97 10.37
CA PHE A 146 -13.57 -3.26 11.05
C PHE A 146 -13.04 -2.01 11.77
N MET A 147 -12.97 -0.86 11.08
CA MET A 147 -12.46 0.38 11.68
C MET A 147 -13.38 0.91 12.80
N THR A 148 -14.68 0.64 12.75
CA THR A 148 -15.60 0.90 13.86
C THR A 148 -15.22 0.05 15.08
N ARG A 149 -14.92 -1.24 14.89
CA ARG A 149 -14.47 -2.14 15.96
C ARG A 149 -13.09 -1.72 16.51
N VAL A 150 -12.20 -1.21 15.68
CA VAL A 150 -10.91 -0.64 16.12
C VAL A 150 -11.13 0.45 17.18
N SER A 151 -12.08 1.36 16.93
CA SER A 151 -12.41 2.42 17.89
C SER A 151 -13.12 1.90 19.14
N GLN A 152 -14.05 0.96 18.98
CA GLN A 152 -14.85 0.41 20.09
C GLN A 152 -14.03 -0.46 21.03
N ASP A 153 -13.15 -1.30 20.47
CA ASP A 153 -12.38 -2.29 21.21
C ASP A 153 -10.94 -1.78 21.53
N ASN A 154 -10.64 -0.54 21.15
CA ASN A 154 -9.32 0.10 21.31
C ASN A 154 -8.17 -0.74 20.73
N LEU A 155 -8.34 -1.24 19.51
CA LEU A 155 -7.32 -2.00 18.81
C LEU A 155 -6.25 -1.06 18.22
N GLN A 156 -5.01 -1.53 18.15
CA GLN A 156 -3.94 -0.77 17.52
C GLN A 156 -4.07 -0.83 15.99
N VAL A 157 -4.28 0.31 15.38
CA VAL A 157 -4.10 0.54 13.93
C VAL A 157 -3.44 1.90 13.77
N ASP A 158 -2.19 1.90 13.33
CA ASP A 158 -1.39 3.12 13.24
C ASP A 158 -1.59 3.84 11.92
N PHE A 159 -1.79 3.08 10.84
CA PHE A 159 -2.09 3.62 9.50
C PHE A 159 -3.12 2.75 8.77
N VAL A 160 -3.79 3.35 7.80
CA VAL A 160 -4.77 2.67 6.95
C VAL A 160 -4.11 2.27 5.64
N ALA A 161 -4.13 0.97 5.32
CA ALA A 161 -3.71 0.47 4.03
C ALA A 161 -4.84 0.56 3.00
N VAL A 162 -4.50 0.95 1.78
CA VAL A 162 -5.46 1.19 0.70
C VAL A 162 -5.04 0.47 -0.57
N HIS A 163 -5.97 -0.23 -1.21
CA HIS A 163 -5.88 -0.66 -2.60
C HIS A 163 -6.80 0.22 -3.47
N TRP A 164 -6.31 0.58 -4.64
CA TRP A 164 -7.11 1.30 -5.62
C TRP A 164 -6.81 0.81 -7.04
N TYR A 165 -7.86 0.44 -7.75
CA TYR A 165 -7.84 0.06 -9.15
C TYR A 165 -8.98 0.76 -9.88
N GLY A 166 -8.67 1.51 -10.93
CA GLY A 166 -9.70 2.26 -11.63
C GLY A 166 -9.23 2.83 -12.97
N PRO A 167 -10.05 3.68 -13.60
CA PRO A 167 -9.70 4.35 -14.84
C PRO A 167 -8.56 5.35 -14.62
N PRO A 168 -7.85 5.78 -15.68
CA PRO A 168 -6.79 6.78 -15.59
C PRO A 168 -7.36 8.19 -15.42
N ASN A 169 -8.03 8.41 -14.29
CA ASN A 169 -8.63 9.69 -13.91
C ASN A 169 -8.02 10.17 -12.58
N PRO A 170 -7.06 11.13 -12.63
CA PRO A 170 -6.38 11.63 -11.45
C PRO A 170 -7.34 12.21 -10.40
N THR A 171 -8.34 12.98 -10.84
CA THR A 171 -9.30 13.61 -9.93
C THR A 171 -10.11 12.57 -9.15
N ASN A 172 -10.58 11.51 -9.81
CA ASN A 172 -11.32 10.45 -9.14
C ASN A 172 -10.46 9.71 -8.11
N PHE A 173 -9.20 9.44 -8.46
CA PHE A 173 -8.25 8.79 -7.56
C PHE A 173 -7.98 9.66 -6.32
N ILE A 174 -7.57 10.89 -6.52
CA ILE A 174 -7.25 11.82 -5.42
C ILE A 174 -8.46 12.10 -4.54
N ASN A 175 -9.65 12.27 -5.13
CA ASN A 175 -10.88 12.41 -4.36
C ASN A 175 -11.15 11.17 -3.49
N LYS A 176 -10.94 9.97 -4.01
CA LYS A 176 -11.11 8.75 -3.23
C LYS A 176 -10.12 8.68 -2.06
N ILE A 177 -8.88 9.06 -2.25
CA ILE A 177 -7.88 9.10 -1.18
C ILE A 177 -8.28 10.11 -0.09
N ASN A 178 -8.74 11.30 -0.47
CA ASN A 178 -9.27 12.28 0.48
C ASN A 178 -10.48 11.75 1.26
N GLU A 179 -11.44 11.08 0.60
CA GLU A 179 -12.59 10.46 1.27
C GLU A 179 -12.15 9.41 2.32
N VAL A 180 -11.12 8.62 2.01
CA VAL A 180 -10.58 7.63 2.96
C VAL A 180 -9.98 8.33 4.19
N PHE A 181 -9.21 9.39 3.97
CA PHE A 181 -8.64 10.17 5.07
C PHE A 181 -9.73 10.83 5.90
N ASP A 182 -10.72 11.44 5.26
CA ASP A 182 -11.86 12.07 5.95
C ASP A 182 -12.61 11.06 6.83
N GLN A 183 -12.77 9.82 6.36
CA GLN A 183 -13.46 8.77 7.08
C GLN A 183 -12.69 8.24 8.28
N TYR A 184 -11.38 7.98 8.14
CA TYR A 184 -10.60 7.25 9.14
C TYR A 184 -9.65 8.12 9.96
N GLN A 185 -9.28 9.31 9.50
CA GLN A 185 -8.40 10.26 10.17
C GLN A 185 -7.08 9.64 10.66
N LYS A 186 -6.47 8.80 9.83
CA LYS A 186 -5.18 8.13 10.07
C LYS A 186 -4.26 8.30 8.87
N PRO A 187 -2.94 8.20 9.06
CA PRO A 187 -2.02 8.12 7.93
C PRO A 187 -2.43 7.02 6.96
N ILE A 188 -2.20 7.24 5.67
CA ILE A 188 -2.54 6.29 4.62
C ILE A 188 -1.27 5.76 3.95
N TRP A 189 -1.23 4.44 3.76
CA TRP A 189 -0.33 3.76 2.84
C TRP A 189 -1.14 3.19 1.68
N ILE A 190 -0.85 3.63 0.48
CA ILE A 190 -1.46 3.06 -0.73
C ILE A 190 -0.58 1.89 -1.15
N THR A 191 -0.92 0.69 -0.66
CA THR A 191 -0.09 -0.50 -0.84
C THR A 191 -0.23 -1.13 -2.22
N GLU A 192 -1.33 -0.87 -2.91
CA GLU A 192 -1.50 -1.21 -4.32
C GLU A 192 -2.35 -0.13 -5.02
N PHE A 193 -1.88 0.37 -6.14
CA PHE A 193 -2.71 1.16 -7.05
C PHE A 193 -2.24 1.03 -8.50
N ALA A 194 -3.18 0.98 -9.41
CA ALA A 194 -2.92 0.88 -10.84
C ALA A 194 -4.15 1.29 -11.65
N VAL A 195 -3.93 1.63 -12.91
CA VAL A 195 -5.01 1.71 -13.90
C VAL A 195 -5.45 0.30 -14.26
N ARG A 196 -6.75 0.05 -14.22
CA ARG A 196 -7.36 -1.23 -14.49
C ARG A 196 -8.59 -1.10 -15.37
N ASP A 197 -8.62 -1.89 -16.44
CA ASP A 197 -9.81 -2.09 -17.26
C ASP A 197 -10.54 -3.37 -16.80
N PRO A 198 -11.68 -3.26 -16.09
CA PRO A 198 -12.39 -4.43 -15.57
C PRO A 198 -12.95 -5.34 -16.66
N ASP A 199 -13.15 -4.82 -17.87
CA ASP A 199 -13.76 -5.53 -18.99
C ASP A 199 -12.72 -6.17 -19.94
N ALA A 200 -11.43 -5.85 -19.77
CA ALA A 200 -10.38 -6.45 -20.57
C ALA A 200 -10.25 -7.95 -20.31
N THR A 201 -10.26 -8.74 -21.36
CA THR A 201 -10.05 -10.20 -21.38
C THR A 201 -8.77 -10.59 -22.10
N THR A 202 -8.25 -9.68 -22.93
CA THR A 202 -6.97 -9.79 -23.63
C THR A 202 -6.23 -8.45 -23.52
N ILE A 203 -4.92 -8.46 -23.75
CA ILE A 203 -4.12 -7.22 -23.77
C ILE A 203 -4.64 -6.25 -24.82
N GLU A 204 -4.98 -6.77 -25.99
CA GLU A 204 -5.38 -5.99 -27.15
C GLU A 204 -6.74 -5.30 -26.98
N ASN A 205 -7.63 -5.83 -26.12
CA ASN A 205 -8.92 -5.22 -25.86
C ASN A 205 -8.97 -4.35 -24.61
N ASN A 206 -7.82 -4.14 -23.96
CA ASN A 206 -7.73 -3.15 -22.88
C ASN A 206 -7.96 -1.75 -23.46
N GLN A 207 -8.95 -1.04 -22.91
CA GLN A 207 -9.34 0.28 -23.46
C GLN A 207 -8.36 1.40 -23.10
N TYR A 208 -7.46 1.19 -22.15
CA TYR A 208 -6.49 2.19 -21.70
C TYR A 208 -5.12 1.92 -22.32
N SER A 209 -4.54 2.93 -22.96
CA SER A 209 -3.21 2.82 -23.53
C SER A 209 -2.11 3.03 -22.48
N PRO A 210 -0.88 2.52 -22.72
CA PRO A 210 0.26 2.81 -21.85
C PRO A 210 0.52 4.31 -21.66
N GLU A 211 0.27 5.13 -22.68
CA GLU A 211 0.44 6.58 -22.64
C GLU A 211 -0.58 7.22 -21.69
N GLN A 212 -1.83 6.79 -21.71
CA GLN A 212 -2.86 7.28 -20.78
C GLN A 212 -2.51 6.91 -19.32
N VAL A 213 -1.91 5.74 -19.10
CA VAL A 213 -1.46 5.31 -17.76
C VAL A 213 -0.27 6.16 -17.31
N LEU A 214 0.68 6.45 -18.19
CA LEU A 214 1.80 7.34 -17.91
C LEU A 214 1.32 8.75 -17.53
N GLU A 215 0.42 9.34 -18.31
CA GLU A 215 -0.18 10.65 -18.02
C GLU A 215 -0.88 10.65 -16.64
N PHE A 216 -1.57 9.57 -16.30
CA PHE A 216 -2.18 9.40 -14.98
C PHE A 216 -1.11 9.39 -13.87
N MET A 217 -0.05 8.59 -14.02
CA MET A 217 1.04 8.52 -13.04
C MET A 217 1.75 9.87 -12.87
N GLU A 218 2.06 10.54 -13.97
CA GLU A 218 2.68 11.89 -13.98
C GLU A 218 1.84 12.92 -13.22
N ALA A 219 0.52 12.79 -13.28
CA ALA A 219 -0.39 13.69 -12.58
C ALA A 219 -0.52 13.36 -11.08
N VAL A 220 -0.58 12.08 -10.70
CA VAL A 220 -0.92 11.71 -9.32
C VAL A 220 0.28 11.63 -8.37
N LEU A 221 1.47 11.24 -8.84
CA LEU A 221 2.61 11.09 -7.94
C LEU A 221 3.02 12.41 -7.27
N PRO A 222 3.11 13.55 -7.97
CA PRO A 222 3.40 14.82 -7.29
C PRO A 222 2.35 15.20 -6.24
N GLU A 223 1.07 14.94 -6.50
CA GLU A 223 0.01 15.21 -5.52
C GLU A 223 0.14 14.32 -4.28
N LEU A 224 0.47 13.04 -4.46
CA LEU A 224 0.69 12.12 -3.32
C LEU A 224 1.87 12.56 -2.45
N GLU A 225 2.93 13.10 -3.06
CA GLU A 225 4.08 13.64 -2.30
C GLU A 225 3.69 14.86 -1.46
N GLU A 226 2.82 15.74 -1.96
CA GLU A 226 2.36 16.93 -1.23
C GLU A 226 1.35 16.62 -0.10
N MET A 227 0.68 15.46 -0.14
CA MET A 227 -0.30 15.08 0.88
C MET A 227 0.39 14.58 2.15
N GLU A 228 0.36 15.36 3.24
CA GLU A 228 1.01 15.00 4.51
C GLU A 228 0.51 13.68 5.11
N PHE A 229 -0.77 13.34 4.92
CA PHE A 229 -1.35 12.11 5.44
C PHE A 229 -1.05 10.87 4.59
N ILE A 230 -0.49 11.04 3.38
CA ILE A 230 0.05 9.92 2.60
C ILE A 230 1.49 9.70 3.04
N HIS A 231 1.71 8.61 3.78
CA HIS A 231 3.05 8.25 4.22
C HIS A 231 3.79 7.42 3.20
N ARG A 232 3.08 6.49 2.51
CA ARG A 232 3.70 5.60 1.51
C ARG A 232 2.74 5.25 0.38
N TYR A 233 3.32 4.92 -0.77
CA TYR A 233 2.59 4.34 -1.89
C TYR A 233 3.45 3.33 -2.66
N ALA A 234 2.81 2.32 -3.25
CA ALA A 234 3.43 1.31 -4.10
C ALA A 234 2.55 1.05 -5.33
N TRP A 235 3.12 1.31 -6.51
CA TRP A 235 2.43 1.03 -7.77
C TRP A 235 2.33 -0.48 -8.01
N PHE A 236 1.24 -0.91 -8.56
CA PHE A 236 1.00 -2.23 -9.13
C PHE A 236 0.80 -2.04 -10.66
N ASN A 237 1.43 -2.78 -11.57
CA ASN A 237 1.78 -4.15 -11.57
C ASN A 237 3.27 -4.37 -11.99
N THR A 238 3.87 -5.44 -11.47
CA THR A 238 5.24 -5.86 -11.79
C THR A 238 5.28 -7.26 -12.42
N SER A 239 4.18 -7.75 -12.98
CA SER A 239 4.10 -9.07 -13.59
C SER A 239 3.17 -9.09 -14.78
N THR A 240 3.58 -9.81 -15.80
CA THR A 240 2.79 -10.07 -17.00
C THR A 240 2.07 -11.42 -16.96
N SER A 241 2.26 -12.22 -15.91
CA SER A 241 1.72 -13.59 -15.79
C SER A 241 0.60 -13.75 -14.75
N ASN A 242 0.16 -12.70 -14.07
CA ASN A 242 -0.93 -12.82 -13.10
C ASN A 242 -2.29 -13.07 -13.77
N GLN A 243 -3.24 -13.61 -13.01
CA GLN A 243 -4.58 -13.99 -13.53
C GLN A 243 -5.39 -12.82 -14.11
N ASN A 244 -5.06 -11.59 -13.71
CA ASN A 244 -5.72 -10.37 -14.18
C ASN A 244 -4.82 -9.55 -15.11
N TYR A 245 -3.80 -10.14 -15.70
CA TYR A 245 -2.83 -9.43 -16.52
C TYR A 245 -3.47 -8.57 -17.62
N ALA A 246 -4.44 -9.10 -18.35
CA ALA A 246 -5.15 -8.33 -19.37
C ALA A 246 -5.76 -7.03 -18.83
N LYS A 247 -6.28 -7.06 -17.61
CA LYS A 247 -6.95 -5.91 -16.98
C LYS A 247 -5.99 -4.81 -16.52
N THR A 248 -4.75 -5.17 -16.19
CA THR A 248 -3.69 -4.24 -15.75
C THR A 248 -2.49 -4.22 -16.70
N ALA A 249 -2.64 -4.74 -17.90
CA ALA A 249 -1.55 -4.93 -18.85
C ALA A 249 -0.80 -3.63 -19.20
N THR A 250 -1.49 -2.50 -19.21
CA THR A 250 -0.91 -1.18 -19.52
C THR A 250 -0.34 -0.46 -18.30
N SER A 251 -0.46 -1.06 -17.12
CA SER A 251 0.09 -0.56 -15.84
C SER A 251 1.40 -1.24 -15.43
N VAL A 252 1.95 -2.12 -16.26
CA VAL A 252 3.20 -2.83 -15.96
C VAL A 252 4.39 -1.89 -15.95
N ILE A 253 5.13 -1.85 -14.83
CA ILE A 253 6.35 -1.04 -14.68
C ILE A 253 7.63 -1.82 -14.98
N ILE A 254 7.62 -3.13 -14.73
CA ILE A 254 8.69 -4.06 -15.13
C ILE A 254 8.04 -5.39 -15.49
N ASP A 255 8.47 -6.00 -16.58
CA ASP A 255 7.86 -7.23 -17.07
C ASP A 255 8.54 -8.50 -16.49
N ASP A 256 8.03 -9.68 -16.84
CA ASP A 256 8.57 -10.96 -16.34
C ASP A 256 9.97 -11.28 -16.88
N ASP A 257 10.40 -10.61 -17.95
CA ASP A 257 11.77 -10.70 -18.50
C ASP A 257 12.72 -9.64 -17.90
N ASN A 258 12.29 -8.96 -16.83
CA ASN A 258 13.01 -7.87 -16.16
C ASN A 258 13.27 -6.63 -17.05
N GLN A 259 12.44 -6.42 -18.06
CA GLN A 259 12.52 -5.23 -18.88
C GLN A 259 11.66 -4.12 -18.27
N ILE A 260 12.28 -2.99 -17.96
CA ILE A 260 11.57 -1.81 -17.47
C ILE A 260 10.76 -1.18 -18.63
N THR A 261 9.53 -0.84 -18.35
CA THR A 261 8.66 -0.13 -19.30
C THR A 261 8.88 1.40 -19.22
N PRO A 262 8.40 2.19 -20.21
CA PRO A 262 8.42 3.65 -20.10
C PRO A 262 7.73 4.16 -18.82
N LEU A 263 6.62 3.52 -18.41
CA LEU A 263 5.95 3.80 -17.13
C LEU A 263 6.86 3.51 -15.94
N GLY A 264 7.57 2.39 -15.98
CA GLY A 264 8.53 2.00 -14.95
C GLY A 264 9.74 2.92 -14.91
N GLU A 265 10.22 3.41 -16.04
CA GLU A 265 11.30 4.40 -16.10
C GLU A 265 10.89 5.70 -15.43
N PHE A 266 9.67 6.18 -15.68
CA PHE A 266 9.14 7.35 -15.00
C PHE A 266 9.04 7.10 -13.49
N TYR A 267 8.46 5.96 -13.07
CA TYR A 267 8.33 5.60 -11.66
C TYR A 267 9.69 5.53 -10.96
N ALA A 268 10.68 4.87 -11.57
CA ALA A 268 12.02 4.72 -11.01
C ALA A 268 12.74 6.06 -10.85
N ASN A 269 12.60 6.98 -11.82
CA ASN A 269 13.28 8.26 -11.85
C ASN A 269 12.52 9.37 -11.10
N PHE A 270 11.26 9.12 -10.74
CA PHE A 270 10.49 10.09 -9.97
C PHE A 270 11.08 10.24 -8.57
N THR A 271 11.47 11.45 -8.24
CA THR A 271 11.99 11.85 -6.92
C THR A 271 11.27 13.11 -6.48
N GLU A 272 11.13 13.29 -5.17
CA GLU A 272 10.81 14.60 -4.62
C GLU A 272 11.93 15.58 -4.97
N ASP A 273 11.57 16.75 -5.50
CA ASP A 273 12.50 17.85 -5.70
C ASP A 273 12.79 18.61 -4.38
#